data_9867f22c4617d59dc62eb03dd5f98899
#
_entry.id   9867f22c4617d59dc62eb03dd5f98899
#
_cell.length_a   1.000
_cell.length_b   1.000
_cell.length_c   1.000
_cell.angle_alpha   90.00
_cell.angle_beta   90.00
_cell.angle_gamma   90.00
#
_symmetry.space_group_name_H-M   'P 1'
#
loop_
_entity.id
_entity.type
_entity.pdbx_description
1 polymer ?
#
loop_
_entity_poly.entity_id
_entity_poly.type
_entity_poly.pdbx_seq_one_letter_code
_entity_poly.pdbx_strand_id
1 'polypeptide(L)'
;MTRPTRKWTSEDENILKEKYQDLSNQELASLLKRTPSSIEKKLHHLNLVREVKLTFSDDVESFTKRKDNRGLSDRLKSAIEENIVLNKEIEAILGMKDNYSISRIETIKASSSENEATMIAQWSDWHLDESITLSQTNGLNSFNPQLFQKRTEQLFRTTVRFVNIFRKDINVNKLVIQLGGDFISGNIHDELKENNSSGVMSSCIIALNTIASGLNFIKENLKDISIICVCNAGNHSRITQKQMVSTEYDNSLETFTYHILQDKFPDIKFLIDDSYFKYLDVYGWTCRFHHGHSINYGGGIGGIFISAYKKISQWNKGRRVDYDFFGHFHQAKDGGNFLCNGSLIGYNAYAIKIGADYEVPKQNVCLIDKKRGKTIVAPIILD
;
A
#
# COMPACT_ATOMS: atom_id res chain seq x y z
N MET A 1 63.57 -11.04 8.16
CA MET A 1 63.98 -9.62 8.27
C MET A 1 62.86 -8.74 7.73
N THR A 2 62.07 -8.16 8.60
CA THR A 2 61.00 -7.22 8.24
C THR A 2 61.65 -5.87 7.88
N ARG A 3 61.43 -5.40 6.64
CA ARG A 3 61.87 -4.07 6.22
C ARG A 3 61.21 -3.02 7.11
N PRO A 4 61.95 -1.97 7.58
CA PRO A 4 61.37 -0.92 8.42
C PRO A 4 60.29 -0.19 7.63
N THR A 5 59.12 -0.08 8.18
CA THR A 5 58.02 0.68 7.59
C THR A 5 58.35 2.17 7.64
N ARG A 6 58.61 2.77 6.48
CA ARG A 6 58.81 4.22 6.34
C ARG A 6 57.57 4.97 6.88
N LYS A 7 57.76 5.86 7.84
CA LYS A 7 56.65 6.69 8.37
C LYS A 7 56.06 7.56 7.25
N TRP A 8 54.76 7.80 7.32
CA TRP A 8 54.07 8.69 6.41
C TRP A 8 54.45 10.13 6.70
N THR A 9 54.83 10.88 5.67
CA THR A 9 55.15 12.31 5.75
C THR A 9 53.94 13.14 5.36
N SER A 10 53.86 14.40 5.77
CA SER A 10 52.78 15.31 5.35
C SER A 10 52.73 15.49 3.83
N GLU A 11 53.86 15.39 3.17
CA GLU A 11 54.01 15.47 1.70
C GLU A 11 53.40 14.24 1.01
N ASP A 12 53.64 13.02 1.54
CA ASP A 12 53.01 11.77 1.09
C ASP A 12 51.47 11.84 1.22
N GLU A 13 50.96 12.41 2.33
CA GLU A 13 49.55 12.54 2.57
C GLU A 13 48.86 13.58 1.66
N ASN A 14 49.57 14.68 1.34
CA ASN A 14 49.04 15.67 0.41
C ASN A 14 48.95 15.11 -1.01
N ILE A 15 49.95 14.38 -1.46
CA ILE A 15 49.95 13.70 -2.76
C ILE A 15 48.80 12.68 -2.84
N LEU A 16 48.50 11.96 -1.72
CA LEU A 16 47.36 11.06 -1.68
C LEU A 16 46.03 11.82 -1.82
N LYS A 17 45.86 12.93 -1.05
CA LYS A 17 44.63 13.73 -1.09
C LYS A 17 44.36 14.36 -2.46
N GLU A 18 45.43 14.78 -3.17
CA GLU A 18 45.27 15.38 -4.49
C GLU A 18 45.01 14.36 -5.60
N LYS A 19 45.61 13.16 -5.50
CA LYS A 19 45.66 12.24 -6.64
C LYS A 19 44.88 10.94 -6.45
N TYR A 20 44.21 10.71 -5.30
CA TYR A 20 43.55 9.44 -5.04
C TYR A 20 42.34 9.18 -5.94
N GLN A 21 41.73 10.23 -6.49
CA GLN A 21 40.58 10.09 -7.40
C GLN A 21 41.06 9.64 -8.81
N ASP A 22 42.21 10.12 -9.25
CA ASP A 22 42.68 9.96 -10.63
C ASP A 22 43.61 8.77 -10.83
N LEU A 23 44.30 8.34 -9.77
CA LEU A 23 45.30 7.26 -9.85
C LEU A 23 44.84 6.01 -9.07
N SER A 24 45.13 4.84 -9.65
CA SER A 24 44.89 3.55 -8.98
C SER A 24 45.79 3.36 -7.76
N ASN A 25 45.45 2.42 -6.87
CA ASN A 25 46.33 2.08 -5.73
C ASN A 25 47.73 1.57 -6.16
N GLN A 26 47.85 0.98 -7.34
CA GLN A 26 49.13 0.52 -7.89
C GLN A 26 49.99 1.70 -8.37
N GLU A 27 49.40 2.68 -9.05
CA GLU A 27 50.06 3.88 -9.52
C GLU A 27 50.48 4.78 -8.34
N LEU A 28 49.62 4.97 -7.35
CA LEU A 28 49.97 5.68 -6.13
C LEU A 28 51.07 4.97 -5.33
N ALA A 29 51.03 3.63 -5.30
CA ALA A 29 52.09 2.84 -4.65
C ALA A 29 53.44 3.01 -5.34
N SER A 30 53.47 3.05 -6.67
CA SER A 30 54.64 3.31 -7.46
C SER A 30 55.16 4.73 -7.24
N LEU A 31 54.30 5.73 -7.26
CA LEU A 31 54.61 7.14 -7.07
C LEU A 31 55.25 7.41 -5.70
N LEU A 32 54.65 6.83 -4.65
CA LEU A 32 55.07 7.04 -3.26
C LEU A 32 56.09 6.01 -2.76
N LYS A 33 56.56 5.10 -3.64
CA LYS A 33 57.49 4.01 -3.31
C LYS A 33 57.02 3.18 -2.11
N ARG A 34 55.75 2.77 -2.12
CA ARG A 34 55.03 2.00 -1.06
C ARG A 34 54.39 0.76 -1.65
N THR A 35 53.74 -0.04 -0.82
CA THR A 35 52.92 -1.16 -1.31
C THR A 35 51.49 -0.74 -1.52
N PRO A 36 50.74 -1.32 -2.48
CA PRO A 36 49.31 -1.02 -2.68
C PRO A 36 48.49 -1.19 -1.42
N SER A 37 48.75 -2.21 -0.60
CA SER A 37 48.09 -2.43 0.69
C SER A 37 48.36 -1.32 1.71
N SER A 38 49.57 -0.69 1.66
CA SER A 38 49.88 0.46 2.52
C SER A 38 49.14 1.71 2.08
N ILE A 39 48.93 1.91 0.78
CA ILE A 39 48.15 3.00 0.20
C ILE A 39 46.68 2.83 0.62
N GLU A 40 46.10 1.64 0.44
CA GLU A 40 44.72 1.33 0.79
C GLU A 40 44.40 1.62 2.28
N LYS A 41 45.25 1.13 3.19
CA LYS A 41 45.12 1.40 4.63
C LYS A 41 45.23 2.89 4.94
N LYS A 42 46.06 3.65 4.24
CA LYS A 42 46.21 5.07 4.47
C LYS A 42 45.06 5.89 3.92
N LEU A 43 44.52 5.52 2.76
CA LEU A 43 43.27 6.12 2.21
C LEU A 43 42.11 5.93 3.17
N HIS A 44 41.94 4.70 3.71
CA HIS A 44 40.93 4.41 4.72
C HIS A 44 41.12 5.23 6.00
N HIS A 45 42.36 5.37 6.49
CA HIS A 45 42.69 6.16 7.68
C HIS A 45 42.41 7.66 7.48
N LEU A 46 42.56 8.17 6.26
CA LEU A 46 42.28 9.56 5.88
C LEU A 46 40.82 9.78 5.47
N ASN A 47 39.94 8.76 5.55
CA ASN A 47 38.57 8.77 5.10
C ASN A 47 38.40 9.21 3.63
N LEU A 48 39.38 8.87 2.77
CA LEU A 48 39.37 9.19 1.35
C LEU A 48 38.72 8.03 0.57
N VAL A 49 37.48 8.24 0.13
CA VAL A 49 36.73 7.27 -0.68
C VAL A 49 36.73 7.75 -2.13
N ARG A 50 37.07 6.87 -3.08
CA ARG A 50 36.92 7.19 -4.49
C ARG A 50 35.48 7.23 -4.90
N GLU A 51 35.08 8.28 -5.59
CA GLU A 51 33.83 8.28 -6.30
C GLU A 51 33.90 7.23 -7.41
N VAL A 52 33.11 6.18 -7.30
CA VAL A 52 32.99 5.21 -8.39
C VAL A 52 32.15 5.90 -9.46
N LYS A 53 32.82 6.50 -10.46
CA LYS A 53 32.16 6.79 -11.73
C LYS A 53 31.84 5.43 -12.37
N LEU A 54 30.65 4.94 -12.13
CA LEU A 54 30.13 3.80 -12.85
C LEU A 54 29.93 4.22 -14.32
N THR A 55 30.96 4.02 -15.12
CA THR A 55 30.84 3.99 -16.57
C THR A 55 30.24 2.64 -16.94
N PHE A 56 28.93 2.61 -16.94
CA PHE A 56 28.10 1.40 -17.18
C PHE A 56 28.28 0.80 -18.58
N SER A 57 29.01 1.49 -19.50
CA SER A 57 29.20 1.05 -20.89
C SER A 57 30.22 -0.10 -21.01
N ASP A 58 31.26 -0.09 -20.23
CA ASP A 58 32.40 -1.01 -20.47
C ASP A 58 32.16 -2.39 -19.82
N ASP A 59 31.43 -2.46 -18.74
CA ASP A 59 31.07 -3.74 -18.09
C ASP A 59 29.96 -4.49 -18.83
N VAL A 60 29.04 -3.80 -19.47
CA VAL A 60 27.97 -4.40 -20.28
C VAL A 60 28.49 -5.03 -21.56
N GLU A 61 29.50 -4.42 -22.23
CA GLU A 61 30.12 -5.00 -23.43
C GLU A 61 30.94 -6.25 -23.14
N SER A 62 31.58 -6.35 -21.99
CA SER A 62 32.32 -7.55 -21.58
C SER A 62 31.44 -8.76 -21.28
N PHE A 63 30.21 -8.54 -20.80
CA PHE A 63 29.22 -9.57 -20.52
C PHE A 63 28.46 -10.07 -21.78
N THR A 64 28.35 -9.25 -22.83
CA THR A 64 27.67 -9.61 -24.07
C THR A 64 28.43 -10.61 -24.93
N LYS A 65 29.69 -10.90 -24.65
CA LYS A 65 30.55 -11.83 -25.42
C LYS A 65 30.40 -13.31 -25.05
N ARG A 66 29.61 -13.68 -24.04
CA ARG A 66 29.31 -15.09 -23.73
C ARG A 66 27.88 -15.41 -24.13
N LYS A 67 27.72 -16.42 -25.01
CA LYS A 67 26.50 -16.81 -25.74
C LYS A 67 25.27 -17.20 -24.89
N ASP A 68 25.38 -17.22 -23.55
CA ASP A 68 24.31 -17.65 -22.62
C ASP A 68 23.67 -16.51 -21.81
N ASN A 69 24.00 -15.23 -22.06
CA ASN A 69 23.62 -14.13 -21.20
C ASN A 69 22.55 -13.17 -21.76
N ARG A 70 21.92 -13.43 -22.91
CA ARG A 70 20.88 -12.52 -23.43
C ARG A 70 19.71 -12.36 -22.45
N GLY A 71 19.23 -13.45 -21.87
CA GLY A 71 18.15 -13.40 -20.90
C GLY A 71 18.49 -12.71 -19.56
N LEU A 72 19.79 -12.74 -19.16
CA LEU A 72 20.24 -12.04 -17.95
C LEU A 72 20.39 -10.53 -18.18
N SER A 73 20.86 -10.15 -19.38
CA SER A 73 20.98 -8.75 -19.80
C SER A 73 19.61 -8.05 -19.89
N ASP A 74 18.63 -8.73 -20.43
CA ASP A 74 17.27 -8.17 -20.52
C ASP A 74 16.61 -8.04 -19.14
N ARG A 75 16.80 -9.03 -18.26
CA ARG A 75 16.35 -8.94 -16.86
C ARG A 75 17.07 -7.84 -16.08
N LEU A 76 18.36 -7.65 -16.32
CA LEU A 76 19.15 -6.59 -15.69
C LEU A 76 18.70 -5.20 -16.17
N LYS A 77 18.45 -5.03 -17.48
CA LYS A 77 17.90 -3.78 -18.01
C LYS A 77 16.54 -3.45 -17.42
N SER A 78 15.65 -4.43 -17.37
CA SER A 78 14.33 -4.26 -16.75
C SER A 78 14.44 -3.87 -15.27
N ALA A 79 15.32 -4.53 -14.50
CA ALA A 79 15.58 -4.20 -13.10
C ALA A 79 16.20 -2.82 -12.90
N ILE A 80 17.03 -2.36 -13.83
CA ILE A 80 17.64 -1.01 -13.80
C ILE A 80 16.57 0.04 -14.14
N GLU A 81 15.73 -0.19 -15.12
CA GLU A 81 14.64 0.69 -15.47
C GLU A 81 13.62 0.81 -14.32
N GLU A 82 13.30 -0.31 -13.67
CA GLU A 82 12.48 -0.33 -12.45
C GLU A 82 13.13 0.45 -11.29
N ASN A 83 14.44 0.28 -11.08
CA ASN A 83 15.18 1.05 -10.05
C ASN A 83 15.23 2.55 -10.34
N ILE A 84 15.33 2.96 -11.60
CA ILE A 84 15.30 4.39 -12.00
C ILE A 84 13.92 4.98 -11.71
N VAL A 85 12.86 4.25 -12.00
CA VAL A 85 11.49 4.66 -11.69
C VAL A 85 11.31 4.77 -10.18
N LEU A 86 11.73 3.76 -9.42
CA LEU A 86 11.66 3.74 -7.95
C LEU A 86 12.45 4.88 -7.30
N ASN A 87 13.65 5.20 -7.79
CA ASN A 87 14.43 6.32 -7.25
C ASN A 87 13.78 7.67 -7.53
N LYS A 88 13.16 7.87 -8.69
CA LYS A 88 12.38 9.08 -8.98
C LYS A 88 11.14 9.18 -8.09
N GLU A 89 10.49 8.07 -7.80
CA GLU A 89 9.35 8.00 -6.88
C GLU A 89 9.79 8.29 -5.44
N ILE A 90 10.94 7.78 -5.00
CA ILE A 90 11.53 8.08 -3.69
C ILE A 90 11.92 9.56 -3.57
N GLU A 91 12.50 10.18 -4.60
CA GLU A 91 12.81 11.63 -4.60
C GLU A 91 11.54 12.49 -4.53
N ALA A 92 10.49 12.11 -5.25
CA ALA A 92 9.19 12.76 -5.15
C ALA A 92 8.60 12.69 -3.73
N ILE A 93 8.77 11.55 -3.05
CA ILE A 93 8.30 11.30 -1.69
C ILE A 93 9.07 12.09 -0.64
N LEU A 94 10.41 12.18 -0.79
CA LEU A 94 11.25 12.95 0.14
C LEU A 94 10.97 14.46 0.06
N GLY A 95 10.43 14.96 -1.06
CA GLY A 95 9.97 16.34 -1.22
C GLY A 95 8.65 16.67 -0.55
N MET A 96 7.91 15.67 -0.05
CA MET A 96 6.54 15.85 0.50
C MET A 96 6.48 16.13 2.00
N LYS A 97 7.60 16.30 2.69
CA LYS A 97 7.69 16.28 4.17
C LYS A 97 7.01 17.43 4.92
N ASP A 98 6.44 18.43 4.26
CA ASP A 98 6.08 19.68 4.93
C ASP A 98 4.58 20.02 5.07
N ASN A 99 3.66 19.11 4.77
CA ASN A 99 2.23 19.40 4.85
C ASN A 99 1.47 18.50 5.82
N TYR A 100 1.61 18.74 7.11
CA TYR A 100 0.69 18.20 8.12
C TYR A 100 -0.56 19.06 8.23
N SER A 101 -1.72 18.53 7.86
CA SER A 101 -3.01 19.17 8.15
C SER A 101 -3.80 18.33 9.16
N ILE A 102 -4.29 18.98 10.20
CA ILE A 102 -5.23 18.37 11.14
C ILE A 102 -6.50 17.97 10.36
N SER A 103 -6.90 16.71 10.50
CA SER A 103 -8.08 16.17 9.85
C SER A 103 -9.35 16.98 10.21
N ARG A 104 -9.89 17.67 9.23
CA ARG A 104 -11.21 18.29 9.32
C ARG A 104 -12.27 17.30 8.86
N ILE A 105 -13.47 17.39 9.45
CA ILE A 105 -14.62 16.67 8.89
C ILE A 105 -14.91 17.27 7.53
N GLU A 106 -14.83 16.43 6.52
CA GLU A 106 -15.25 16.79 5.19
C GLU A 106 -16.75 16.57 5.04
N THR A 107 -17.42 17.54 4.45
CA THR A 107 -18.87 17.49 4.29
C THR A 107 -19.23 17.42 2.81
N ILE A 108 -19.97 16.41 2.43
CA ILE A 108 -20.65 16.33 1.14
C ILE A 108 -21.96 17.11 1.25
N LYS A 109 -22.00 18.29 0.61
CA LYS A 109 -23.22 19.10 0.60
C LYS A 109 -24.20 18.56 -0.43
N ALA A 110 -25.47 18.61 -0.09
CA ALA A 110 -26.55 18.29 -1.01
C ALA A 110 -26.62 19.27 -2.19
N SER A 111 -26.95 18.77 -3.37
CA SER A 111 -27.37 19.59 -4.49
C SER A 111 -28.87 20.00 -4.34
N SER A 112 -29.39 20.76 -5.26
CA SER A 112 -30.82 21.13 -5.30
C SER A 112 -31.77 19.97 -5.62
N SER A 113 -31.25 18.81 -6.06
CA SER A 113 -32.02 17.61 -6.39
C SER A 113 -32.62 16.96 -5.14
N GLU A 114 -33.89 16.57 -5.20
CA GLU A 114 -34.55 15.85 -4.11
C GLU A 114 -34.11 14.38 -3.98
N ASN A 115 -33.82 13.72 -5.10
CA ASN A 115 -33.37 12.33 -5.16
C ASN A 115 -31.85 12.27 -5.35
N GLU A 116 -31.11 12.64 -4.32
CA GLU A 116 -29.65 12.65 -4.34
C GLU A 116 -29.10 11.62 -3.36
N ALA A 117 -28.09 10.86 -3.82
CA ALA A 117 -27.35 9.95 -2.98
C ALA A 117 -25.85 9.95 -3.32
N THR A 118 -25.05 9.58 -2.34
CA THR A 118 -23.62 9.28 -2.49
C THR A 118 -23.41 7.79 -2.43
N MET A 119 -22.69 7.22 -3.40
CA MET A 119 -22.29 5.82 -3.32
C MET A 119 -20.97 5.71 -2.52
N ILE A 120 -20.93 4.78 -1.59
CA ILE A 120 -19.71 4.38 -0.87
C ILE A 120 -19.32 2.99 -1.35
N ALA A 121 -18.08 2.83 -1.85
CA ALA A 121 -17.49 1.56 -2.21
C ALA A 121 -16.36 1.23 -1.24
N GLN A 122 -16.36 0.05 -0.64
CA GLN A 122 -15.32 -0.40 0.26
C GLN A 122 -14.31 -1.25 -0.52
N TRP A 123 -13.03 -0.84 -0.50
CA TRP A 123 -11.89 -1.57 -1.02
C TRP A 123 -10.94 -1.84 0.13
N SER A 124 -10.86 -3.08 0.57
CA SER A 124 -9.99 -3.52 1.66
C SER A 124 -9.76 -5.03 1.61
N ASP A 125 -8.85 -5.50 2.43
CA ASP A 125 -8.62 -6.93 2.64
C ASP A 125 -8.34 -7.67 1.33
N TRP A 126 -7.43 -7.11 0.50
CA TRP A 126 -7.06 -7.70 -0.78
C TRP A 126 -6.03 -8.81 -0.61
N HIS A 127 -5.05 -8.62 0.30
CA HIS A 127 -3.97 -9.57 0.58
C HIS A 127 -3.34 -10.09 -0.71
N LEU A 128 -3.00 -9.17 -1.62
CA LEU A 128 -2.66 -9.43 -3.03
C LEU A 128 -1.47 -10.37 -3.22
N ASP A 129 -0.60 -10.43 -2.24
CA ASP A 129 0.63 -11.21 -2.22
C ASP A 129 0.46 -12.63 -1.64
N GLU A 130 -0.64 -12.94 -0.95
CA GLU A 130 -0.89 -14.28 -0.41
C GLU A 130 -1.25 -15.26 -1.53
N SER A 131 -0.74 -16.48 -1.43
CA SER A 131 -1.08 -17.58 -2.34
C SER A 131 -1.93 -18.61 -1.62
N ILE A 132 -3.07 -18.99 -2.21
CA ILE A 132 -3.98 -20.00 -1.67
C ILE A 132 -4.18 -21.09 -2.71
N THR A 133 -3.88 -22.33 -2.36
CA THR A 133 -4.17 -23.51 -3.17
C THR A 133 -5.51 -24.13 -2.75
N LEU A 134 -6.18 -24.79 -3.69
CA LEU A 134 -7.45 -25.48 -3.41
C LEU A 134 -7.32 -26.52 -2.29
N SER A 135 -6.15 -27.17 -2.16
CA SER A 135 -5.90 -28.15 -1.09
C SER A 135 -5.90 -27.53 0.30
N GLN A 136 -5.39 -26.31 0.44
CA GLN A 136 -5.36 -25.60 1.75
C GLN A 136 -6.77 -25.22 2.25
N THR A 137 -7.74 -25.16 1.36
CA THR A 137 -9.12 -24.73 1.66
C THR A 137 -10.15 -25.84 1.40
N ASN A 138 -9.73 -27.09 1.32
CA ASN A 138 -10.61 -28.22 1.01
C ASN A 138 -11.45 -28.05 -0.28
N GLY A 139 -10.86 -27.39 -1.28
CA GLY A 139 -11.51 -27.13 -2.56
C GLY A 139 -12.42 -25.90 -2.62
N LEU A 140 -12.49 -25.10 -1.54
CA LEU A 140 -13.45 -24.00 -1.43
C LEU A 140 -12.97 -22.69 -2.07
N ASN A 141 -11.65 -22.43 -2.09
CA ASN A 141 -11.09 -21.20 -2.66
C ASN A 141 -9.66 -21.43 -3.15
N SER A 142 -9.26 -20.66 -4.14
CA SER A 142 -7.86 -20.47 -4.52
C SER A 142 -7.58 -19.00 -4.75
N PHE A 143 -6.31 -18.60 -4.58
CA PHE A 143 -5.89 -17.23 -4.82
C PHE A 143 -4.46 -17.20 -5.32
N ASN A 144 -4.20 -16.34 -6.29
CA ASN A 144 -2.91 -16.16 -6.92
C ASN A 144 -2.92 -14.82 -7.68
N PRO A 145 -1.78 -14.33 -8.23
CA PRO A 145 -1.72 -13.06 -8.94
C PRO A 145 -2.69 -12.93 -10.12
N GLN A 146 -3.00 -14.02 -10.84
CA GLN A 146 -3.96 -13.99 -11.95
C GLN A 146 -5.40 -13.80 -11.46
N LEU A 147 -5.77 -14.48 -10.39
CA LEU A 147 -7.08 -14.31 -9.76
C LEU A 147 -7.21 -12.95 -9.10
N PHE A 148 -6.14 -12.42 -8.50
CA PHE A 148 -6.09 -11.05 -8.00
C PHE A 148 -6.44 -10.04 -9.11
N GLN A 149 -5.75 -10.15 -10.25
CA GLN A 149 -6.02 -9.26 -11.39
C GLN A 149 -7.47 -9.37 -11.87
N LYS A 150 -7.98 -10.60 -12.05
CA LYS A 150 -9.36 -10.84 -12.47
C LYS A 150 -10.37 -10.22 -11.49
N ARG A 151 -10.17 -10.43 -10.17
CA ARG A 151 -11.09 -9.94 -9.12
C ARG A 151 -11.05 -8.42 -9.01
N THR A 152 -9.88 -7.79 -9.11
CA THR A 152 -9.77 -6.32 -9.10
C THR A 152 -10.41 -5.69 -10.34
N GLU A 153 -10.21 -6.27 -11.51
CA GLU A 153 -10.89 -5.82 -12.73
C GLU A 153 -12.43 -5.91 -12.58
N GLN A 154 -12.93 -7.01 -12.04
CA GLN A 154 -14.36 -7.20 -11.78
C GLN A 154 -14.88 -6.20 -10.75
N LEU A 155 -14.12 -5.90 -9.69
CA LEU A 155 -14.43 -4.89 -8.68
C LEU A 155 -14.63 -3.52 -9.34
N PHE A 156 -13.68 -3.08 -10.17
CA PHE A 156 -13.73 -1.76 -10.79
C PHE A 156 -14.88 -1.65 -11.80
N ARG A 157 -15.04 -2.64 -12.67
CA ARG A 157 -16.15 -2.70 -13.65
C ARG A 157 -17.52 -2.70 -12.96
N THR A 158 -17.65 -3.46 -11.87
CA THR A 158 -18.93 -3.56 -11.17
C THR A 158 -19.22 -2.31 -10.35
N THR A 159 -18.20 -1.64 -9.80
CA THR A 159 -18.35 -0.32 -9.17
C THR A 159 -18.95 0.69 -10.15
N VAL A 160 -18.38 0.80 -11.34
CA VAL A 160 -18.92 1.66 -12.41
C VAL A 160 -20.34 1.26 -12.80
N ARG A 161 -20.58 -0.05 -12.96
CA ARG A 161 -21.89 -0.58 -13.31
C ARG A 161 -22.95 -0.21 -12.28
N PHE A 162 -22.66 -0.30 -10.98
CA PHE A 162 -23.61 0.07 -9.93
C PHE A 162 -23.90 1.57 -9.94
N VAL A 163 -22.91 2.44 -10.08
CA VAL A 163 -23.17 3.87 -10.25
C VAL A 163 -24.13 4.12 -11.41
N ASN A 164 -23.89 3.49 -12.56
CA ASN A 164 -24.75 3.65 -13.75
C ASN A 164 -26.17 3.07 -13.57
N ILE A 165 -26.31 1.97 -12.80
CA ILE A 165 -27.64 1.42 -12.45
C ILE A 165 -28.39 2.41 -11.57
N PHE A 166 -27.76 2.92 -10.50
CA PHE A 166 -28.39 3.84 -9.56
C PHE A 166 -28.72 5.18 -10.20
N ARG A 167 -27.89 5.67 -11.13
CA ARG A 167 -28.11 6.92 -11.87
C ARG A 167 -29.36 6.90 -12.75
N LYS A 168 -29.99 5.77 -12.97
CA LYS A 168 -31.25 5.71 -13.74
C LYS A 168 -32.40 6.39 -13.03
N ASP A 169 -32.37 6.45 -11.69
CA ASP A 169 -33.46 6.98 -10.86
C ASP A 169 -32.98 7.94 -9.77
N ILE A 170 -31.71 7.85 -9.36
CA ILE A 170 -31.12 8.61 -8.28
C ILE A 170 -29.96 9.45 -8.83
N ASN A 171 -29.86 10.71 -8.41
CA ASN A 171 -28.71 11.55 -8.75
C ASN A 171 -27.48 11.12 -7.92
N VAL A 172 -26.64 10.25 -8.49
CA VAL A 172 -25.38 9.81 -7.89
C VAL A 172 -24.24 10.52 -8.61
N ASN A 173 -23.81 11.67 -8.10
CA ASN A 173 -22.71 12.46 -8.64
C ASN A 173 -21.45 12.42 -7.76
N LYS A 174 -21.47 11.64 -6.67
CA LYS A 174 -20.37 11.48 -5.73
C LYS A 174 -20.14 10.00 -5.42
N LEU A 175 -18.86 9.62 -5.47
CA LEU A 175 -18.39 8.29 -5.10
C LEU A 175 -17.33 8.43 -4.01
N VAL A 176 -17.59 7.82 -2.87
CA VAL A 176 -16.61 7.65 -1.80
C VAL A 176 -16.00 6.27 -1.95
N ILE A 177 -14.69 6.19 -2.04
CA ILE A 177 -13.95 4.93 -2.06
C ILE A 177 -13.22 4.83 -0.72
N GLN A 178 -13.62 3.88 0.11
CA GLN A 178 -12.84 3.53 1.30
C GLN A 178 -11.65 2.68 0.86
N LEU A 179 -10.44 3.21 0.95
CA LEU A 179 -9.20 2.45 0.91
C LEU A 179 -8.95 1.96 2.34
N GLY A 180 -9.54 0.80 2.65
CA GLY A 180 -9.75 0.34 4.04
C GLY A 180 -8.58 -0.43 4.63
N GLY A 181 -7.46 -0.58 3.91
CA GLY A 181 -6.26 -1.29 4.37
C GLY A 181 -6.25 -2.78 4.07
N ASP A 182 -5.17 -3.42 4.47
CA ASP A 182 -4.83 -4.82 4.20
C ASP A 182 -4.88 -5.17 2.69
N PHE A 183 -4.33 -4.27 1.88
CA PHE A 183 -4.08 -4.53 0.45
C PHE A 183 -2.96 -5.55 0.25
N ILE A 184 -2.02 -5.60 1.21
CA ILE A 184 -0.92 -6.57 1.25
C ILE A 184 -1.00 -7.40 2.52
N SER A 185 -0.51 -8.65 2.48
CA SER A 185 -0.36 -9.51 3.67
C SER A 185 0.89 -9.17 4.47
N GLY A 186 1.90 -8.61 3.81
CA GLY A 186 3.14 -8.20 4.46
C GLY A 186 3.91 -9.36 5.09
N ASN A 187 4.80 -9.01 6.02
CA ASN A 187 5.70 -9.97 6.68
C ASN A 187 5.50 -10.05 8.19
N ILE A 188 4.28 -9.77 8.67
CA ILE A 188 3.99 -9.68 10.11
C ILE A 188 3.95 -11.03 10.83
N HIS A 189 3.81 -12.13 10.09
CA HIS A 189 3.86 -13.50 10.56
C HIS A 189 4.81 -14.34 9.69
N ASP A 190 5.51 -15.30 10.28
CA ASP A 190 6.46 -16.13 9.54
C ASP A 190 5.77 -16.98 8.47
N GLU A 191 4.56 -17.47 8.72
CA GLU A 191 3.74 -18.21 7.76
C GLU A 191 3.45 -17.36 6.48
N LEU A 192 3.22 -16.06 6.62
CA LEU A 192 3.01 -15.17 5.48
C LEU A 192 4.28 -14.99 4.65
N LYS A 193 5.46 -14.93 5.29
CA LYS A 193 6.74 -14.84 4.58
C LYS A 193 6.99 -16.03 3.66
N GLU A 194 6.53 -17.22 4.06
CA GLU A 194 6.66 -18.44 3.26
C GLU A 194 5.61 -18.53 2.15
N ASN A 195 4.41 -18.02 2.40
CA ASN A 195 3.25 -18.20 1.53
C ASN A 195 3.04 -17.06 0.54
N ASN A 196 3.67 -15.89 0.75
CA ASN A 196 3.52 -14.75 -0.12
C ASN A 196 4.21 -14.98 -1.49
N SER A 197 3.51 -14.64 -2.57
CA SER A 197 3.98 -14.74 -3.95
C SER A 197 4.98 -13.64 -4.34
N SER A 198 5.09 -12.57 -3.54
CA SER A 198 5.98 -11.43 -3.79
C SER A 198 6.49 -10.82 -2.49
N GLY A 199 7.64 -10.16 -2.56
CA GLY A 199 8.19 -9.42 -1.43
C GLY A 199 7.38 -8.16 -1.13
N VAL A 200 7.41 -7.69 0.12
CA VAL A 200 6.58 -6.60 0.65
C VAL A 200 6.62 -5.33 -0.21
N MET A 201 7.81 -4.89 -0.66
CA MET A 201 7.93 -3.68 -1.48
C MET A 201 7.31 -3.86 -2.87
N SER A 202 7.49 -5.04 -3.49
CA SER A 202 6.84 -5.37 -4.76
C SER A 202 5.33 -5.41 -4.61
N SER A 203 4.83 -5.94 -3.50
CA SER A 203 3.41 -5.96 -3.17
C SER A 203 2.83 -4.55 -3.02
N CYS A 204 3.55 -3.63 -2.37
CA CYS A 204 3.15 -2.23 -2.27
C CYS A 204 3.06 -1.55 -3.65
N ILE A 205 4.02 -1.81 -4.53
CA ILE A 205 4.02 -1.27 -5.90
C ILE A 205 2.83 -1.83 -6.70
N ILE A 206 2.55 -3.12 -6.57
CA ILE A 206 1.39 -3.76 -7.22
C ILE A 206 0.10 -3.14 -6.68
N ALA A 207 -0.05 -2.97 -5.36
CA ALA A 207 -1.19 -2.32 -4.74
C ALA A 207 -1.39 -0.90 -5.27
N LEU A 208 -0.33 -0.08 -5.24
CA LEU A 208 -0.31 1.29 -5.76
C LEU A 208 -0.81 1.34 -7.21
N ASN A 209 -0.21 0.54 -8.10
CA ASN A 209 -0.54 0.54 -9.52
C ASN A 209 -1.96 0.02 -9.77
N THR A 210 -2.40 -0.98 -9.01
CA THR A 210 -3.76 -1.54 -9.15
C THR A 210 -4.81 -0.54 -8.70
N ILE A 211 -4.63 0.12 -7.54
CA ILE A 211 -5.53 1.18 -7.07
C ILE A 211 -5.55 2.34 -8.08
N ALA A 212 -4.38 2.78 -8.55
CA ALA A 212 -4.28 3.84 -9.54
C ALA A 212 -5.00 3.48 -10.86
N SER A 213 -4.86 2.25 -11.33
CA SER A 213 -5.58 1.75 -12.51
C SER A 213 -7.09 1.73 -12.30
N GLY A 214 -7.55 1.32 -11.10
CA GLY A 214 -8.96 1.36 -10.74
C GLY A 214 -9.52 2.78 -10.71
N LEU A 215 -8.80 3.73 -10.11
CA LEU A 215 -9.19 5.13 -10.08
C LEU A 215 -9.25 5.75 -11.48
N ASN A 216 -8.26 5.49 -12.33
CA ASN A 216 -8.28 5.93 -13.72
C ASN A 216 -9.47 5.35 -14.49
N PHE A 217 -9.70 4.03 -14.35
CA PHE A 217 -10.85 3.37 -14.98
C PHE A 217 -12.18 3.99 -14.58
N ILE A 218 -12.36 4.29 -13.28
CA ILE A 218 -13.57 4.96 -12.78
C ILE A 218 -13.70 6.36 -13.37
N LYS A 219 -12.65 7.17 -13.38
CA LYS A 219 -12.63 8.52 -13.95
C LYS A 219 -12.97 8.53 -15.45
N GLU A 220 -12.42 7.60 -16.21
CA GLU A 220 -12.68 7.49 -17.64
C GLU A 220 -14.13 7.10 -17.96
N ASN A 221 -14.74 6.26 -17.13
CA ASN A 221 -16.09 5.74 -17.35
C ASN A 221 -17.19 6.54 -16.65
N LEU A 222 -16.85 7.38 -15.67
CA LEU A 222 -17.78 8.20 -14.89
C LEU A 222 -17.29 9.66 -14.86
N LYS A 223 -17.26 10.32 -16.02
CA LYS A 223 -16.68 11.67 -16.21
C LYS A 223 -17.25 12.75 -15.27
N ASP A 224 -18.52 12.62 -14.88
CA ASP A 224 -19.23 13.63 -14.09
C ASP A 224 -19.35 13.22 -12.61
N ILE A 225 -18.47 12.34 -12.10
CA ILE A 225 -18.48 11.93 -10.71
C ILE A 225 -17.35 12.58 -9.92
N SER A 226 -17.69 13.13 -8.76
CA SER A 226 -16.69 13.56 -7.78
C SER A 226 -16.24 12.38 -6.93
N ILE A 227 -14.93 12.13 -6.85
CA ILE A 227 -14.38 11.00 -6.11
C ILE A 227 -13.71 11.51 -4.83
N ILE A 228 -13.98 10.83 -3.72
CA ILE A 228 -13.29 11.01 -2.44
C ILE A 228 -12.73 9.67 -2.01
N CYS A 229 -11.44 9.58 -1.76
CA CYS A 229 -10.79 8.42 -1.20
C CYS A 229 -10.62 8.61 0.32
N VAL A 230 -11.16 7.69 1.12
CA VAL A 230 -10.99 7.68 2.57
C VAL A 230 -9.99 6.57 2.91
N CYS A 231 -8.84 6.95 3.48
CA CYS A 231 -7.68 6.08 3.60
C CYS A 231 -7.48 5.63 5.04
N ASN A 232 -7.57 4.33 5.28
CA ASN A 232 -7.27 3.70 6.56
C ASN A 232 -6.14 2.70 6.39
N ALA A 233 -5.15 2.74 7.28
CA ALA A 233 -4.12 1.72 7.31
C ALA A 233 -4.68 0.40 7.85
N GLY A 234 -4.28 -0.70 7.24
CA GLY A 234 -4.52 -2.05 7.75
C GLY A 234 -3.45 -2.47 8.76
N ASN A 235 -3.68 -3.56 9.43
CA ASN A 235 -2.70 -4.09 10.40
C ASN A 235 -1.59 -4.93 9.73
N HIS A 236 -1.76 -5.35 8.49
CA HIS A 236 -0.79 -6.16 7.75
C HIS A 236 0.33 -5.36 7.11
N SER A 237 0.09 -4.11 6.75
CA SER A 237 1.06 -3.24 6.09
C SER A 237 2.10 -2.60 7.04
N ARG A 238 2.05 -2.92 8.33
CA ARG A 238 2.97 -2.35 9.33
C ARG A 238 4.40 -2.83 9.13
N ILE A 239 5.35 -1.93 9.35
CA ILE A 239 6.79 -2.25 9.34
C ILE A 239 7.32 -2.68 10.70
N THR A 240 6.50 -2.62 11.76
CA THR A 240 6.85 -2.99 13.13
C THR A 240 6.44 -4.43 13.43
N GLN A 241 7.22 -5.12 14.28
CA GLN A 241 6.90 -6.49 14.68
C GLN A 241 5.56 -6.58 15.42
N LYS A 242 5.30 -5.61 16.31
CA LYS A 242 4.03 -5.51 17.05
C LYS A 242 3.23 -4.35 16.50
N GLN A 243 1.91 -4.48 16.59
CA GLN A 243 1.01 -3.38 16.25
C GLN A 243 1.26 -2.19 17.19
N MET A 244 1.41 -1.02 16.61
CA MET A 244 1.51 0.26 17.32
C MET A 244 0.16 0.98 17.19
N VAL A 245 -0.29 1.60 18.27
CA VAL A 245 -1.61 2.28 18.29
C VAL A 245 -1.47 3.76 17.96
N SER A 246 -0.55 4.44 18.63
CA SER A 246 -0.38 5.90 18.49
C SER A 246 0.50 6.32 17.31
N THR A 247 1.28 5.41 16.76
CA THR A 247 2.22 5.66 15.65
C THR A 247 1.95 4.74 14.44
N GLU A 248 0.74 4.22 14.33
CA GLU A 248 0.34 3.33 13.23
C GLU A 248 0.51 4.01 11.87
N TYR A 249 0.13 5.27 11.78
CA TYR A 249 0.25 6.07 10.57
C TYR A 249 1.68 6.10 10.01
N ASP A 250 2.68 6.40 10.86
CA ASP A 250 4.09 6.50 10.46
C ASP A 250 4.73 5.13 10.19
N ASN A 251 4.10 4.06 10.66
CA ASN A 251 4.61 2.69 10.56
C ASN A 251 3.84 1.82 9.56
N SER A 252 3.09 2.43 8.64
CA SER A 252 2.30 1.73 7.63
C SER A 252 2.79 2.02 6.22
N LEU A 253 3.11 0.97 5.45
CA LEU A 253 3.43 1.06 4.03
C LEU A 253 2.23 1.51 3.19
N GLU A 254 1.02 1.24 3.64
CA GLU A 254 -0.18 1.70 2.96
C GLU A 254 -0.37 3.21 3.09
N THR A 255 -0.08 3.79 4.27
CA THR A 255 -0.08 5.25 4.44
C THR A 255 0.83 5.92 3.41
N PHE A 256 2.04 5.39 3.24
CA PHE A 256 2.96 5.83 2.22
C PHE A 256 2.38 5.70 0.80
N THR A 257 1.77 4.57 0.48
CA THR A 257 1.10 4.32 -0.80
C THR A 257 -0.01 5.34 -1.06
N TYR A 258 -0.79 5.70 -0.04
CA TYR A 258 -1.88 6.67 -0.16
C TYR A 258 -1.39 8.09 -0.47
N HIS A 259 -0.25 8.51 0.09
CA HIS A 259 0.35 9.80 -0.25
C HIS A 259 0.80 9.85 -1.71
N ILE A 260 1.40 8.79 -2.22
CA ILE A 260 1.76 8.70 -3.65
C ILE A 260 0.50 8.79 -4.54
N LEU A 261 -0.57 8.10 -4.15
CA LEU A 261 -1.85 8.18 -4.88
C LEU A 261 -2.43 9.60 -4.86
N GLN A 262 -2.37 10.29 -3.73
CA GLN A 262 -2.84 11.68 -3.59
C GLN A 262 -2.13 12.61 -4.59
N ASP A 263 -0.81 12.49 -4.72
CA ASP A 263 -0.06 13.30 -5.67
C ASP A 263 -0.32 12.93 -7.12
N LYS A 264 -0.53 11.65 -7.38
CA LYS A 264 -0.85 11.16 -8.72
C LYS A 264 -2.24 11.60 -9.20
N PHE A 265 -3.17 11.86 -8.27
CA PHE A 265 -4.55 12.21 -8.54
C PHE A 265 -4.96 13.53 -7.85
N PRO A 266 -4.43 14.70 -8.27
CA PRO A 266 -4.69 15.98 -7.60
C PRO A 266 -6.15 16.44 -7.70
N ASP A 267 -6.94 15.86 -8.58
CA ASP A 267 -8.37 16.10 -8.75
C ASP A 267 -9.26 15.15 -7.89
N ILE A 268 -8.68 14.15 -7.25
CA ILE A 268 -9.35 13.29 -6.28
C ILE A 268 -9.02 13.80 -4.88
N LYS A 269 -10.03 13.89 -4.03
CA LYS A 269 -9.81 14.22 -2.63
C LYS A 269 -9.44 12.98 -1.84
N PHE A 270 -8.28 13.00 -1.19
CA PHE A 270 -7.84 11.96 -0.26
C PHE A 270 -7.96 12.45 1.17
N LEU A 271 -8.59 11.66 2.04
CA LEU A 271 -8.61 11.87 3.49
C LEU A 271 -7.54 10.97 4.10
N ILE A 272 -6.36 11.54 4.28
CA ILE A 272 -5.18 10.90 4.86
C ILE A 272 -4.72 11.76 6.03
N ASP A 273 -4.68 11.21 7.21
CA ASP A 273 -4.16 11.85 8.43
C ASP A 273 -3.70 10.79 9.43
N ASP A 274 -3.11 11.21 10.53
CA ASP A 274 -2.57 10.36 11.58
C ASP A 274 -3.63 9.79 12.54
N SER A 275 -4.90 10.13 12.36
CA SER A 275 -5.98 9.62 13.19
C SER A 275 -6.37 8.20 12.81
N TYR A 276 -6.71 7.38 13.80
CA TYR A 276 -7.24 6.03 13.57
C TYR A 276 -8.58 6.04 12.82
N PHE A 277 -9.42 7.02 13.11
CA PHE A 277 -10.72 7.19 12.46
C PHE A 277 -10.70 8.30 11.43
N LYS A 278 -11.22 8.02 10.23
CA LYS A 278 -11.56 9.08 9.28
C LYS A 278 -13.04 9.38 9.36
N TYR A 279 -13.41 10.63 9.28
CA TYR A 279 -14.81 11.06 9.37
C TYR A 279 -15.21 11.80 8.10
N LEU A 280 -16.41 11.46 7.60
CA LEU A 280 -17.01 12.14 6.47
C LEU A 280 -18.47 12.40 6.80
N ASP A 281 -18.92 13.64 6.68
CA ASP A 281 -20.33 13.98 6.73
C ASP A 281 -20.93 13.91 5.31
N VAL A 282 -21.95 13.10 5.16
CA VAL A 282 -22.65 12.89 3.89
C VAL A 282 -24.10 13.32 4.08
N TYR A 283 -24.45 14.52 3.65
CA TYR A 283 -25.79 15.12 3.79
C TYR A 283 -26.30 15.25 5.23
N GLY A 284 -25.42 15.37 6.21
CA GLY A 284 -25.75 15.39 7.63
C GLY A 284 -25.66 14.00 8.32
N TRP A 285 -25.43 12.93 7.55
CA TRP A 285 -25.13 11.61 8.09
C TRP A 285 -23.63 11.48 8.35
N THR A 286 -23.24 11.37 9.61
CA THR A 286 -21.83 11.23 9.96
C THR A 286 -21.36 9.80 9.77
N CYS A 287 -20.40 9.60 8.88
CA CYS A 287 -19.78 8.31 8.60
C CYS A 287 -18.37 8.27 9.25
N ARG A 288 -18.05 7.17 9.93
CA ARG A 288 -16.73 6.88 10.46
C ARG A 288 -16.12 5.70 9.72
N PHE A 289 -14.87 5.86 9.30
CA PHE A 289 -14.12 4.86 8.56
C PHE A 289 -12.90 4.43 9.36
N HIS A 290 -12.65 3.13 9.43
CA HIS A 290 -11.48 2.52 10.05
C HIS A 290 -11.23 1.15 9.44
N HIS A 291 -10.07 0.55 9.70
CA HIS A 291 -9.80 -0.80 9.18
C HIS A 291 -10.64 -1.87 9.90
N GLY A 292 -10.74 -1.83 11.22
CA GLY A 292 -11.52 -2.81 11.99
C GLY A 292 -10.73 -3.55 13.08
N HIS A 293 -9.42 -3.61 12.99
CA HIS A 293 -8.52 -4.42 13.84
C HIS A 293 -8.57 -4.06 15.34
N SER A 294 -9.12 -2.91 15.73
CA SER A 294 -9.38 -2.58 17.15
C SER A 294 -10.65 -3.21 17.72
N ILE A 295 -11.46 -3.88 16.89
CA ILE A 295 -12.63 -4.62 17.34
C ILE A 295 -12.20 -6.05 17.69
N ASN A 296 -12.11 -6.37 18.98
CA ASN A 296 -11.72 -7.71 19.41
C ASN A 296 -12.87 -8.70 19.19
N TYR A 297 -12.63 -9.68 18.33
CA TYR A 297 -13.55 -10.78 18.08
C TYR A 297 -12.78 -12.10 18.13
N GLY A 298 -13.10 -12.93 19.10
CA GLY A 298 -12.47 -14.25 19.32
C GLY A 298 -13.35 -15.43 18.91
N GLY A 299 -14.35 -15.21 18.05
CA GLY A 299 -15.34 -16.22 17.68
C GLY A 299 -16.56 -16.19 18.61
N GLY A 300 -17.53 -17.03 18.34
CA GLY A 300 -18.73 -17.22 19.14
C GLY A 300 -20.06 -16.91 18.44
N ILE A 301 -21.14 -17.19 19.16
CA ILE A 301 -22.51 -17.00 18.66
C ILE A 301 -22.75 -15.51 18.34
N GLY A 302 -23.37 -15.24 17.21
CA GLY A 302 -23.66 -13.90 16.73
C GLY A 302 -22.57 -13.27 15.88
N GLY A 303 -21.46 -14.00 15.61
CA GLY A 303 -20.40 -13.51 14.74
C GLY A 303 -19.80 -12.19 15.23
N ILE A 304 -19.38 -11.34 14.31
CA ILE A 304 -18.77 -10.03 14.63
C ILE A 304 -19.78 -9.00 15.18
N PHE A 305 -21.09 -9.23 15.03
CA PHE A 305 -22.11 -8.24 15.36
C PHE A 305 -22.02 -7.75 16.80
N ILE A 306 -21.94 -8.65 17.77
CA ILE A 306 -21.90 -8.29 19.20
C ILE A 306 -20.65 -7.48 19.51
N SER A 307 -19.48 -7.93 19.01
CA SER A 307 -18.21 -7.23 19.21
C SER A 307 -18.20 -5.85 18.56
N ALA A 308 -18.72 -5.74 17.34
CA ALA A 308 -18.83 -4.48 16.62
C ALA A 308 -19.76 -3.50 17.34
N TYR A 309 -20.99 -3.91 17.68
CA TYR A 309 -21.92 -3.06 18.42
C TYR A 309 -21.36 -2.57 19.74
N LYS A 310 -20.75 -3.47 20.52
CA LYS A 310 -20.11 -3.12 21.80
C LYS A 310 -19.04 -2.06 21.61
N LYS A 311 -18.15 -2.25 20.63
CA LYS A 311 -17.03 -1.35 20.40
C LYS A 311 -17.48 0.00 19.85
N ILE A 312 -18.37 0.01 18.85
CA ILE A 312 -18.98 1.20 18.26
C ILE A 312 -19.73 2.01 19.34
N SER A 313 -20.48 1.35 20.21
CA SER A 313 -21.14 2.01 21.33
C SER A 313 -20.16 2.70 22.29
N GLN A 314 -18.99 2.11 22.55
CA GLN A 314 -17.96 2.75 23.35
C GLN A 314 -17.36 3.99 22.64
N TRP A 315 -17.06 3.88 21.36
CA TRP A 315 -16.51 4.99 20.59
C TRP A 315 -17.50 6.15 20.44
N ASN A 316 -18.79 5.84 20.33
CA ASN A 316 -19.86 6.84 20.24
C ASN A 316 -20.07 7.65 21.52
N LYS A 317 -19.50 7.23 22.66
CA LYS A 317 -19.45 8.08 23.88
C LYS A 317 -18.52 9.27 23.71
N GLY A 318 -17.43 9.12 22.94
CA GLY A 318 -16.52 10.23 22.63
C GLY A 318 -17.03 11.08 21.47
N ARG A 319 -17.45 10.44 20.38
CA ARG A 319 -18.01 11.10 19.20
C ARG A 319 -19.03 10.20 18.53
N ARG A 320 -20.28 10.64 18.58
CA ARG A 320 -21.39 9.91 17.95
C ARG A 320 -21.31 9.98 16.44
N VAL A 321 -21.54 8.86 15.77
CA VAL A 321 -21.68 8.75 14.32
C VAL A 321 -22.93 7.93 13.99
N ASP A 322 -23.42 8.07 12.76
CA ASP A 322 -24.57 7.33 12.27
C ASP A 322 -24.16 5.97 11.70
N TYR A 323 -23.02 5.94 10.98
CA TYR A 323 -22.55 4.73 10.31
C TYR A 323 -21.04 4.53 10.47
N ASP A 324 -20.65 3.27 10.73
CA ASP A 324 -19.26 2.80 10.71
C ASP A 324 -18.99 1.94 9.48
N PHE A 325 -17.85 2.16 8.81
CA PHE A 325 -17.40 1.39 7.66
C PHE A 325 -16.02 0.80 7.97
N PHE A 326 -15.87 -0.54 7.87
CA PHE A 326 -14.63 -1.22 8.19
C PHE A 326 -14.52 -2.56 7.46
N GLY A 327 -13.31 -3.17 7.47
CA GLY A 327 -12.97 -4.48 6.94
C GLY A 327 -12.43 -5.44 8.00
N HIS A 328 -11.22 -5.99 7.78
CA HIS A 328 -10.45 -6.82 8.70
C HIS A 328 -10.97 -8.24 8.96
N PHE A 329 -12.28 -8.42 9.03
CA PHE A 329 -12.86 -9.71 9.40
C PHE A 329 -13.11 -10.63 8.20
N HIS A 330 -12.89 -10.15 6.99
CA HIS A 330 -13.15 -10.86 5.74
C HIS A 330 -14.58 -11.40 5.59
N GLN A 331 -15.52 -10.76 6.30
CA GLN A 331 -16.93 -11.14 6.31
C GLN A 331 -17.81 -9.93 6.04
N ALA A 332 -18.53 -9.94 4.92
CA ALA A 332 -19.47 -8.89 4.58
C ALA A 332 -20.69 -8.98 5.51
N LYS A 333 -20.83 -8.01 6.42
CA LYS A 333 -21.94 -7.95 7.38
C LYS A 333 -22.53 -6.55 7.44
N ASP A 334 -23.83 -6.44 7.29
CA ASP A 334 -24.59 -5.21 7.53
C ASP A 334 -25.27 -5.26 8.90
N GLY A 335 -24.83 -4.41 9.81
CA GLY A 335 -25.39 -4.26 11.15
C GLY A 335 -26.36 -3.07 11.28
N GLY A 336 -26.88 -2.52 10.20
CA GLY A 336 -27.70 -1.31 10.22
C GLY A 336 -26.87 -0.04 10.41
N ASN A 337 -26.27 0.17 11.57
CA ASN A 337 -25.38 1.31 11.85
C ASN A 337 -23.91 1.04 11.53
N PHE A 338 -23.57 -0.11 10.98
CA PHE A 338 -22.23 -0.38 10.44
C PHE A 338 -22.29 -1.24 9.17
N LEU A 339 -21.23 -1.18 8.39
CA LEU A 339 -20.99 -2.06 7.25
C LEU A 339 -19.57 -2.58 7.32
N CYS A 340 -19.45 -3.90 7.58
CA CYS A 340 -18.18 -4.61 7.50
C CYS A 340 -17.98 -5.14 6.10
N ASN A 341 -16.81 -4.90 5.52
CA ASN A 341 -16.46 -5.36 4.19
C ASN A 341 -16.10 -6.86 4.17
N GLY A 342 -16.35 -7.51 3.05
CA GLY A 342 -15.77 -8.82 2.73
C GLY A 342 -14.31 -8.68 2.29
N SER A 343 -13.71 -9.78 1.81
CA SER A 343 -12.34 -9.77 1.31
C SER A 343 -12.26 -10.09 -0.17
N LEU A 344 -11.21 -9.58 -0.83
CA LEU A 344 -10.93 -9.92 -2.22
C LEU A 344 -10.22 -11.28 -2.31
N ILE A 345 -9.37 -11.59 -1.34
CA ILE A 345 -8.67 -12.87 -1.25
C ILE A 345 -9.65 -14.05 -1.06
N GLY A 346 -10.76 -13.83 -0.32
CA GLY A 346 -11.75 -14.86 -0.01
C GLY A 346 -11.33 -15.77 1.14
N TYR A 347 -11.90 -16.96 1.19
CA TYR A 347 -11.71 -17.93 2.27
C TYR A 347 -10.31 -18.56 2.21
N ASN A 348 -9.59 -18.56 3.33
CA ASN A 348 -8.22 -19.07 3.42
C ASN A 348 -8.03 -20.03 4.61
N ALA A 349 -6.84 -20.60 4.76
CA ALA A 349 -6.51 -21.54 5.83
C ALA A 349 -6.67 -20.91 7.23
N TYR A 350 -6.40 -19.61 7.38
CA TYR A 350 -6.62 -18.90 8.64
C TYR A 350 -8.10 -18.82 9.00
N ALA A 351 -8.98 -18.57 8.03
CA ALA A 351 -10.42 -18.58 8.22
C ALA A 351 -10.92 -19.95 8.70
N ILE A 352 -10.39 -21.05 8.14
CA ILE A 352 -10.67 -22.42 8.63
C ILE A 352 -10.23 -22.57 10.08
N LYS A 353 -9.01 -22.17 10.40
CA LYS A 353 -8.42 -22.30 11.75
C LYS A 353 -9.25 -21.60 12.83
N ILE A 354 -9.77 -20.41 12.54
CA ILE A 354 -10.58 -19.65 13.50
C ILE A 354 -12.08 -19.97 13.46
N GLY A 355 -12.50 -20.87 12.56
CA GLY A 355 -13.92 -21.22 12.37
C GLY A 355 -14.77 -20.07 11.84
N ALA A 356 -14.20 -19.24 10.95
CA ALA A 356 -14.97 -18.19 10.27
C ALA A 356 -16.00 -18.80 9.30
N ASP A 357 -17.11 -18.10 9.12
CA ASP A 357 -18.12 -18.48 8.11
C ASP A 357 -17.48 -18.50 6.71
N TYR A 358 -17.83 -19.51 5.92
CA TYR A 358 -17.46 -19.50 4.51
C TYR A 358 -18.13 -18.35 3.78
N GLU A 359 -17.35 -17.61 3.02
CA GLU A 359 -17.85 -16.52 2.21
C GLU A 359 -17.10 -16.47 0.87
N VAL A 360 -17.84 -16.34 -0.25
CA VAL A 360 -17.23 -16.08 -1.56
C VAL A 360 -16.54 -14.70 -1.55
N PRO A 361 -15.46 -14.52 -2.31
CA PRO A 361 -14.79 -13.22 -2.41
C PRO A 361 -15.76 -12.13 -2.82
N LYS A 362 -15.81 -11.06 -2.03
CA LYS A 362 -16.71 -9.92 -2.29
C LYS A 362 -16.22 -8.62 -1.64
N GLN A 363 -16.69 -7.53 -2.18
CA GLN A 363 -16.54 -6.19 -1.62
C GLN A 363 -17.88 -5.49 -1.58
N ASN A 364 -18.11 -4.59 -0.64
CA ASN A 364 -19.42 -3.96 -0.48
C ASN A 364 -19.50 -2.58 -1.13
N VAL A 365 -20.69 -2.26 -1.60
CA VAL A 365 -21.09 -0.89 -1.90
C VAL A 365 -22.38 -0.57 -1.15
N CYS A 366 -22.58 0.70 -0.82
CA CYS A 366 -23.86 1.17 -0.30
C CYS A 366 -24.19 2.57 -0.82
N LEU A 367 -25.47 2.93 -0.73
CA LEU A 367 -25.95 4.29 -0.98
C LEU A 367 -26.29 4.97 0.34
N ILE A 368 -25.79 6.20 0.51
CA ILE A 368 -26.25 7.14 1.52
C ILE A 368 -27.18 8.14 0.82
N ASP A 369 -28.48 7.93 1.03
CA ASP A 369 -29.54 8.81 0.54
C ASP A 369 -29.60 10.08 1.39
N LYS A 370 -29.82 11.21 0.74
CA LYS A 370 -29.89 12.52 1.39
C LYS A 370 -30.93 12.58 2.52
N LYS A 371 -32.08 11.96 2.33
CA LYS A 371 -33.21 12.03 3.28
C LYS A 371 -33.24 10.82 4.24
N ARG A 372 -32.79 9.64 3.78
CA ARG A 372 -33.02 8.35 4.45
C ARG A 372 -31.76 7.71 5.03
N GLY A 373 -30.57 8.28 4.76
CA GLY A 373 -29.30 7.72 5.19
C GLY A 373 -28.91 6.48 4.38
N LYS A 374 -28.34 5.46 5.04
CA LYS A 374 -27.92 4.21 4.38
C LYS A 374 -29.16 3.41 3.94
N THR A 375 -29.37 3.27 2.64
CA THR A 375 -30.58 2.66 2.04
C THR A 375 -30.30 1.34 1.34
N ILE A 376 -29.36 1.32 0.41
CA ILE A 376 -29.03 0.15 -0.40
C ILE A 376 -27.63 -0.32 0.01
N VAL A 377 -27.54 -1.62 0.34
CA VAL A 377 -26.25 -2.30 0.52
C VAL A 377 -26.21 -3.45 -0.47
N ALA A 378 -25.15 -3.54 -1.26
CA ALA A 378 -25.01 -4.58 -2.27
C ALA A 378 -23.56 -5.11 -2.29
N PRO A 379 -23.36 -6.44 -2.32
CA PRO A 379 -22.06 -7.02 -2.52
C PRO A 379 -21.67 -7.01 -3.99
N ILE A 380 -20.42 -6.71 -4.26
CA ILE A 380 -19.74 -7.01 -5.53
C ILE A 380 -19.11 -8.39 -5.37
N ILE A 381 -19.69 -9.41 -5.96
CA ILE A 381 -19.16 -10.77 -5.97
C ILE A 381 -18.00 -10.83 -6.95
N LEU A 382 -16.89 -11.48 -6.56
CA LEU A 382 -15.61 -11.44 -7.26
C LEU A 382 -15.14 -12.82 -7.77
N ASP A 383 -16.03 -13.76 -7.93
CA ASP A 383 -15.73 -15.09 -8.47
C ASP A 383 -15.54 -15.12 -9.99
#